data_e6621fd535c29d7ebaad9fd0679ec865
#
_entry.id   e6621fd535c29d7ebaad9fd0679ec865
#
_cell.length_a   1.000
_cell.length_b   1.000
_cell.length_c   1.000
_cell.angle_alpha   90.00
_cell.angle_beta   90.00
_cell.angle_gamma   90.00
#
_symmetry.space_group_name_H-M   'P 1'
#
loop_
_entity.id
_entity.type
_entity.pdbx_description
1 polymer ?
#
loop_
_entity_poly.entity_id
_entity_poly.type
_entity_poly.pdbx_seq_one_letter_code
_entity_poly.pdbx_strand_id
1 'polypeptide(L)'
;SDRIMSRYGDTPEGMVESCMEFLRICVQENFTDVVISIKASNTVVMVKTVRLLAAVMEQEGMRFPLHLGVTEAGDGEDGRIKSALGIGALLADGLGDTIRVSLSEEPEAEIPVARKLVDYIVQRHDHPYIPGADVPEFNYLSPTRRETAAVHNIGGDNLPVVIAARLDGDMDFNPQFVPDYIYTGRSIPKQLPEGMQCIIDADVWMEHSNGRTEPDNAWPAFKGDQLPFLSSCGASLKFLFITYMGLNDEAIACLKYHPEVVLVSQSNHPNRLGEQRAL
;
A
#
# COMPACT_ATOMS: atom_id res chain seq x y z
N SER A 1 -9.45 27.46 -15.57
CA SER A 1 -9.66 28.35 -16.74
C SER A 1 -8.58 28.10 -17.79
N ASP A 2 -8.85 28.45 -19.05
CA ASP A 2 -7.90 28.28 -20.15
C ASP A 2 -6.55 28.96 -19.87
N ARG A 3 -6.59 30.10 -19.18
CA ARG A 3 -5.40 30.83 -18.76
C ARG A 3 -4.50 30.02 -17.81
N ILE A 4 -5.08 29.34 -16.85
CA ILE A 4 -4.36 28.48 -15.92
C ILE A 4 -3.88 27.23 -16.64
N MET A 5 -4.75 26.58 -17.41
CA MET A 5 -4.41 25.39 -18.19
C MET A 5 -3.27 25.62 -19.17
N SER A 6 -3.23 26.77 -19.87
CA SER A 6 -2.16 27.10 -20.81
C SER A 6 -0.81 27.35 -20.13
N ARG A 7 -0.81 27.80 -18.87
CA ARG A 7 0.41 28.13 -18.12
C ARG A 7 0.96 26.96 -17.30
N TYR A 8 0.08 26.23 -16.65
CA TYR A 8 0.44 25.20 -15.67
C TYR A 8 0.06 23.77 -16.10
N GLY A 9 -0.82 23.62 -17.12
CA GLY A 9 -1.42 22.33 -17.44
C GLY A 9 -2.43 21.89 -16.37
N ASP A 10 -2.80 20.60 -16.41
CA ASP A 10 -3.64 19.95 -15.40
C ASP A 10 -2.75 19.43 -14.27
N THR A 11 -2.32 20.36 -13.40
CA THR A 11 -1.36 20.06 -12.33
C THR A 11 -1.86 20.60 -10.99
N PRO A 12 -1.39 20.00 -9.86
CA PRO A 12 -1.66 20.55 -8.53
C PRO A 12 -1.28 22.03 -8.38
N GLU A 13 -0.16 22.44 -8.95
CA GLU A 13 0.34 23.81 -8.92
C GLU A 13 -0.64 24.79 -9.62
N GLY A 14 -1.17 24.38 -10.77
CA GLY A 14 -2.17 25.15 -11.50
C GLY A 14 -3.48 25.29 -10.72
N MET A 15 -3.93 24.22 -10.08
CA MET A 15 -5.13 24.25 -9.23
C MET A 15 -4.94 25.16 -8.02
N VAL A 16 -3.78 25.11 -7.36
CA VAL A 16 -3.44 25.96 -6.22
C VAL A 16 -3.37 27.41 -6.63
N GLU A 17 -2.64 27.75 -7.71
CA GLU A 17 -2.55 29.14 -8.17
C GLU A 17 -3.92 29.71 -8.54
N SER A 18 -4.77 28.91 -9.20
CA SER A 18 -6.15 29.30 -9.50
C SER A 18 -6.94 29.63 -8.23
N CYS A 19 -6.79 28.87 -7.18
CA CYS A 19 -7.44 29.12 -5.90
C CYS A 19 -6.86 30.35 -5.19
N MET A 20 -5.54 30.46 -5.10
CA MET A 20 -4.84 31.53 -4.43
C MET A 20 -5.12 32.91 -5.06
N GLU A 21 -5.29 32.98 -6.37
CA GLU A 21 -5.72 34.23 -7.04
C GLU A 21 -7.04 34.77 -6.45
N PHE A 22 -8.03 33.88 -6.25
CA PHE A 22 -9.30 34.27 -5.64
C PHE A 22 -9.16 34.62 -4.16
N LEU A 23 -8.36 33.84 -3.41
CA LEU A 23 -8.17 34.09 -1.98
C LEU A 23 -7.47 35.42 -1.71
N ARG A 24 -6.46 35.78 -2.53
CA ARG A 24 -5.80 37.11 -2.44
C ARG A 24 -6.79 38.25 -2.67
N ILE A 25 -7.72 38.09 -3.62
CA ILE A 25 -8.79 39.06 -3.85
C ILE A 25 -9.74 39.11 -2.65
N CYS A 26 -10.16 37.97 -2.12
CA CYS A 26 -11.02 37.93 -0.93
C CYS A 26 -10.39 38.65 0.26
N VAL A 27 -9.09 38.42 0.50
CA VAL A 27 -8.36 39.14 1.57
C VAL A 27 -8.27 40.61 1.30
N GLN A 28 -7.98 41.03 0.06
CA GLN A 28 -7.91 42.42 -0.35
C GLN A 28 -9.24 43.16 -0.15
N GLU A 29 -10.34 42.51 -0.45
CA GLU A 29 -11.69 43.03 -0.29
C GLU A 29 -12.27 42.86 1.12
N ASN A 30 -11.47 42.35 2.06
CA ASN A 30 -11.87 42.03 3.44
C ASN A 30 -13.07 41.07 3.51
N PHE A 31 -13.17 40.14 2.56
CA PHE A 31 -14.17 39.10 2.52
C PHE A 31 -13.58 37.79 3.03
N THR A 32 -13.81 37.48 4.31
CA THR A 32 -13.17 36.37 5.02
C THR A 32 -14.09 35.17 5.28
N ASP A 33 -15.40 35.31 5.00
CA ASP A 33 -16.38 34.23 5.16
C ASP A 33 -16.32 33.26 3.97
N VAL A 34 -15.21 32.54 3.87
CA VAL A 34 -14.89 31.66 2.74
C VAL A 34 -14.59 30.26 3.24
N VAL A 35 -15.14 29.27 2.58
CA VAL A 35 -14.75 27.84 2.69
C VAL A 35 -14.22 27.38 1.35
N ILE A 36 -13.05 26.79 1.35
CA ILE A 36 -12.37 26.35 0.14
C ILE A 36 -12.72 24.90 -0.16
N SER A 37 -13.05 24.60 -1.41
CA SER A 37 -13.29 23.25 -1.87
C SER A 37 -12.55 23.01 -3.19
N ILE A 38 -11.41 22.34 -3.12
CA ILE A 38 -10.71 21.80 -4.28
C ILE A 38 -11.02 20.33 -4.40
N LYS A 39 -11.50 19.91 -5.56
CA LYS A 39 -11.89 18.53 -5.84
C LYS A 39 -11.28 18.05 -7.15
N ALA A 40 -10.90 16.79 -7.19
CA ALA A 40 -10.48 16.08 -8.40
C ALA A 40 -10.98 14.64 -8.36
N SER A 41 -11.12 14.01 -9.51
CA SER A 41 -11.42 12.58 -9.62
C SER A 41 -10.19 11.71 -9.36
N ASN A 42 -9.00 12.25 -9.65
CA ASN A 42 -7.73 11.61 -9.31
C ASN A 42 -7.37 11.94 -7.85
N THR A 43 -7.38 10.91 -7.00
CA THR A 43 -7.12 11.04 -5.56
C THR A 43 -5.71 11.55 -5.25
N VAL A 44 -4.70 11.16 -6.03
CA VAL A 44 -3.31 11.61 -5.85
C VAL A 44 -3.18 13.09 -6.18
N VAL A 45 -3.78 13.55 -7.28
CA VAL A 45 -3.82 14.96 -7.65
C VAL A 45 -4.52 15.79 -6.57
N MET A 46 -5.68 15.32 -6.10
CA MET A 46 -6.45 16.00 -5.06
C MET A 46 -5.64 16.16 -3.76
N VAL A 47 -5.03 15.08 -3.28
CA VAL A 47 -4.22 15.10 -2.04
C VAL A 47 -3.01 16.02 -2.19
N LYS A 48 -2.27 15.94 -3.31
CA LYS A 48 -1.15 16.85 -3.59
C LYS A 48 -1.58 18.31 -3.62
N THR A 49 -2.69 18.60 -4.28
CA THR A 49 -3.22 19.96 -4.41
C THR A 49 -3.60 20.53 -3.05
N VAL A 50 -4.32 19.79 -2.22
CA VAL A 50 -4.77 20.30 -0.91
C VAL A 50 -3.58 20.50 0.04
N ARG A 51 -2.61 19.59 0.05
CA ARG A 51 -1.37 19.75 0.82
C ARG A 51 -0.59 20.99 0.41
N LEU A 52 -0.42 21.17 -0.90
CA LEU A 52 0.26 22.35 -1.44
C LEU A 52 -0.50 23.64 -1.13
N LEU A 53 -1.83 23.62 -1.28
CA LEU A 53 -2.67 24.77 -0.94
C LEU A 53 -2.53 25.16 0.52
N ALA A 54 -2.60 24.21 1.44
CA ALA A 54 -2.44 24.46 2.87
C ALA A 54 -1.08 25.10 3.18
N ALA A 55 0.00 24.61 2.57
CA ALA A 55 1.34 25.16 2.74
C ALA A 55 1.45 26.60 2.18
N VAL A 56 0.89 26.88 1.00
CA VAL A 56 0.93 28.21 0.38
C VAL A 56 0.05 29.19 1.15
N MET A 57 -1.13 28.79 1.61
CA MET A 57 -1.98 29.62 2.48
C MET A 57 -1.24 30.01 3.78
N GLU A 58 -0.57 29.06 4.42
CA GLU A 58 0.18 29.33 5.64
C GLU A 58 1.34 30.32 5.39
N GLN A 59 2.07 30.17 4.28
CA GLN A 59 3.13 31.10 3.88
C GLN A 59 2.62 32.53 3.64
N GLU A 60 1.40 32.67 3.10
CA GLU A 60 0.75 33.96 2.86
C GLU A 60 -0.10 34.46 4.05
N GLY A 61 -0.06 33.76 5.19
CA GLY A 61 -0.79 34.13 6.41
C GLY A 61 -2.30 33.93 6.33
N MET A 62 -2.77 33.08 5.44
CA MET A 62 -4.19 32.75 5.25
C MET A 62 -4.56 31.47 5.98
N ARG A 63 -5.75 31.42 6.57
CA ARG A 63 -6.29 30.24 7.29
C ARG A 63 -7.78 30.08 7.02
N PHE A 64 -8.11 29.64 5.82
CA PHE A 64 -9.49 29.38 5.44
C PHE A 64 -9.85 27.91 5.64
N PRO A 65 -11.08 27.59 6.09
CA PRO A 65 -11.56 26.21 6.23
C PRO A 65 -11.53 25.47 4.88
N LEU A 66 -11.22 24.17 4.97
CA LEU A 66 -11.13 23.28 3.83
C LEU A 66 -12.30 22.28 3.83
N HIS A 67 -13.03 22.22 2.71
CA HIS A 67 -14.02 21.20 2.44
C HIS A 67 -13.45 20.15 1.49
N LEU A 68 -13.26 18.93 2.01
CA LEU A 68 -12.62 17.84 1.25
C LEU A 68 -13.64 16.99 0.51
N GLY A 69 -13.27 16.52 -0.67
CA GLY A 69 -14.08 15.56 -1.41
C GLY A 69 -13.38 15.08 -2.67
N VAL A 70 -13.69 13.85 -3.05
CA VAL A 70 -13.30 13.26 -4.34
C VAL A 70 -14.50 13.32 -5.25
N THR A 71 -14.36 13.87 -6.48
CA THR A 71 -15.44 13.89 -7.47
C THR A 71 -15.39 12.63 -8.33
N GLU A 72 -16.55 12.17 -8.77
CA GLU A 72 -16.66 11.01 -9.65
C GLU A 72 -15.93 9.78 -9.09
N ALA A 73 -16.09 9.55 -7.80
CA ALA A 73 -15.39 8.44 -7.13
C ALA A 73 -15.84 7.07 -7.64
N GLY A 74 -17.04 6.97 -8.21
CA GLY A 74 -17.65 5.74 -8.71
C GLY A 74 -18.73 5.21 -7.77
N ASP A 75 -19.20 4.03 -8.07
CA ASP A 75 -20.22 3.33 -7.29
C ASP A 75 -19.63 2.22 -6.41
N GLY A 76 -20.47 1.68 -5.55
CA GLY A 76 -20.14 0.53 -4.73
C GLY A 76 -18.88 0.71 -3.91
N GLU A 77 -18.04 -0.31 -3.92
CA GLU A 77 -16.82 -0.37 -3.12
C GLU A 77 -15.74 0.58 -3.64
N ASP A 78 -15.61 0.74 -4.95
CA ASP A 78 -14.60 1.61 -5.57
C ASP A 78 -14.77 3.07 -5.14
N GLY A 79 -15.99 3.57 -5.12
CA GLY A 79 -16.30 4.92 -4.66
C GLY A 79 -15.93 5.13 -3.19
N ARG A 80 -16.18 4.12 -2.36
CA ARG A 80 -15.81 4.12 -0.93
C ARG A 80 -14.30 4.12 -0.73
N ILE A 81 -13.58 3.28 -1.47
CA ILE A 81 -12.11 3.19 -1.42
C ILE A 81 -11.46 4.50 -1.87
N LYS A 82 -11.88 5.06 -3.01
CA LYS A 82 -11.33 6.34 -3.50
C LYS A 82 -11.60 7.49 -2.54
N SER A 83 -12.80 7.56 -1.97
CA SER A 83 -13.15 8.56 -0.96
C SER A 83 -12.29 8.39 0.31
N ALA A 84 -12.10 7.15 0.77
CA ALA A 84 -11.25 6.85 1.92
C ALA A 84 -9.77 7.22 1.66
N LEU A 85 -9.24 6.92 0.48
CA LEU A 85 -7.86 7.28 0.11
C LEU A 85 -7.67 8.79 0.01
N GLY A 86 -8.53 9.48 -0.73
CA GLY A 86 -8.37 10.92 -0.94
C GLY A 86 -8.65 11.75 0.30
N ILE A 87 -9.82 11.57 0.91
CA ILE A 87 -10.23 12.33 2.10
C ILE A 87 -9.44 11.84 3.33
N GLY A 88 -9.32 10.52 3.51
CA GLY A 88 -8.66 9.94 4.67
C GLY A 88 -7.18 10.30 4.78
N ALA A 89 -6.44 10.39 3.66
CA ALA A 89 -5.06 10.83 3.68
C ALA A 89 -4.92 12.26 4.23
N LEU A 90 -5.81 13.18 3.83
CA LEU A 90 -5.79 14.57 4.29
C LEU A 90 -6.23 14.70 5.75
N LEU A 91 -7.28 13.98 6.15
CA LEU A 91 -7.69 13.95 7.56
C LEU A 91 -6.60 13.39 8.47
N ALA A 92 -5.83 12.40 8.01
CA ALA A 92 -4.68 11.86 8.75
C ALA A 92 -3.54 12.88 8.88
N ASP A 93 -3.40 13.81 7.92
CA ASP A 93 -2.47 14.93 8.00
C ASP A 93 -2.99 16.08 8.92
N GLY A 94 -4.22 15.98 9.44
CA GLY A 94 -4.88 17.06 10.20
C GLY A 94 -5.47 18.16 9.30
N LEU A 95 -5.65 17.89 8.01
CA LEU A 95 -6.23 18.83 7.04
C LEU A 95 -7.69 18.48 6.77
N GLY A 96 -8.56 19.48 6.78
CA GLY A 96 -9.98 19.38 6.44
C GLY A 96 -10.92 19.63 7.62
N ASP A 97 -11.89 20.51 7.39
CA ASP A 97 -12.87 20.95 8.39
C ASP A 97 -14.24 20.31 8.13
N THR A 98 -14.54 20.07 6.88
CA THR A 98 -15.76 19.35 6.44
C THR A 98 -15.42 18.40 5.30
N ILE A 99 -16.24 17.35 5.12
CA ILE A 99 -16.03 16.38 4.06
C ILE A 99 -17.33 16.12 3.27
N ARG A 100 -17.16 15.71 2.01
CA ARG A 100 -18.22 15.12 1.20
C ARG A 100 -17.72 13.83 0.55
N VAL A 101 -18.37 12.73 0.87
CA VAL A 101 -18.28 11.51 0.07
C VAL A 101 -19.24 11.65 -1.11
N SER A 102 -18.84 11.21 -2.29
CA SER A 102 -19.68 11.22 -3.49
C SER A 102 -19.70 9.82 -4.09
N LEU A 103 -20.88 9.21 -4.06
CA LEU A 103 -21.13 7.88 -4.60
C LEU A 103 -22.18 7.98 -5.71
N SER A 104 -22.15 7.04 -6.66
CA SER A 104 -23.21 6.88 -7.67
C SER A 104 -24.37 6.05 -7.12
N GLU A 105 -24.79 6.35 -5.89
CA GLU A 105 -25.85 5.67 -5.14
C GLU A 105 -26.86 6.71 -4.61
N GLU A 106 -27.90 6.27 -3.90
CA GLU A 106 -28.82 7.21 -3.25
C GLU A 106 -28.07 8.08 -2.23
N PRO A 107 -28.35 9.39 -2.14
CA PRO A 107 -27.56 10.34 -1.33
C PRO A 107 -27.38 9.95 0.13
N GLU A 108 -28.38 9.29 0.72
CA GLU A 108 -28.30 8.82 2.11
C GLU A 108 -27.25 7.73 2.33
N ALA A 109 -26.82 7.01 1.29
CA ALA A 109 -25.77 6.01 1.37
C ALA A 109 -24.38 6.65 1.63
N GLU A 110 -24.19 7.92 1.31
CA GLU A 110 -22.95 8.66 1.54
C GLU A 110 -22.70 8.93 3.03
N ILE A 111 -23.77 9.12 3.82
CA ILE A 111 -23.67 9.53 5.23
C ILE A 111 -22.97 8.49 6.11
N PRO A 112 -23.33 7.19 6.06
CA PRO A 112 -22.63 6.17 6.86
C PRO A 112 -21.15 6.04 6.48
N VAL A 113 -20.82 6.19 5.19
CA VAL A 113 -19.44 6.11 4.69
C VAL A 113 -18.62 7.28 5.20
N ALA A 114 -19.16 8.51 5.11
CA ALA A 114 -18.51 9.71 5.63
C ALA A 114 -18.27 9.62 7.15
N ARG A 115 -19.29 9.20 7.92
CA ARG A 115 -19.17 9.00 9.37
C ARG A 115 -18.11 7.95 9.72
N LYS A 116 -18.15 6.79 9.07
CA LYS A 116 -17.15 5.74 9.31
C LYS A 116 -15.72 6.22 9.07
N LEU A 117 -15.50 7.05 8.04
CA LEU A 117 -14.19 7.62 7.74
C LEU A 117 -13.74 8.60 8.84
N VAL A 118 -14.60 9.51 9.26
CA VAL A 118 -14.30 10.46 10.35
C VAL A 118 -14.04 9.71 11.66
N ASP A 119 -14.91 8.78 12.03
CA ASP A 119 -14.77 8.00 13.26
C ASP A 119 -13.47 7.20 13.27
N TYR A 120 -13.05 6.65 12.12
CA TYR A 120 -11.78 5.95 11.98
C TYR A 120 -10.58 6.84 12.31
N ILE A 121 -10.58 8.10 11.89
CA ILE A 121 -9.52 9.06 12.18
C ILE A 121 -9.58 9.51 13.64
N VAL A 122 -10.77 9.87 14.14
CA VAL A 122 -10.97 10.33 15.53
C VAL A 122 -10.53 9.27 16.55
N GLN A 123 -10.87 8.00 16.32
CA GLN A 123 -10.47 6.89 17.21
C GLN A 123 -8.96 6.66 17.26
N ARG A 124 -8.20 7.22 16.34
CA ARG A 124 -6.74 7.09 16.26
C ARG A 124 -5.97 8.33 16.70
N HIS A 125 -6.67 9.36 17.12
CA HIS A 125 -6.05 10.62 17.54
C HIS A 125 -4.97 10.44 18.62
N ASP A 126 -5.21 9.56 19.59
CA ASP A 126 -4.32 9.33 20.74
C ASP A 126 -3.44 8.07 20.57
N HIS A 127 -3.19 7.60 19.33
CA HIS A 127 -2.32 6.45 19.15
C HIS A 127 -0.88 6.75 19.59
N PRO A 128 -0.15 5.74 20.11
CA PRO A 128 1.26 5.91 20.45
C PRO A 128 2.06 6.37 19.23
N TYR A 129 3.09 7.19 19.47
CA TYR A 129 4.02 7.59 18.41
C TYR A 129 4.59 6.35 17.70
N ILE A 130 4.47 6.32 16.38
CA ILE A 130 5.00 5.26 15.53
C ILE A 130 6.35 5.78 14.99
N PRO A 131 7.49 5.28 15.49
CA PRO A 131 8.78 5.70 14.98
C PRO A 131 8.90 5.33 13.51
N GLY A 132 9.35 6.27 12.71
CA GLY A 132 9.66 6.08 11.30
C GLY A 132 10.96 6.78 11.00
N ALA A 133 11.73 6.24 10.07
CA ALA A 133 12.90 6.91 9.53
C ALA A 133 12.57 7.39 8.11
N ASP A 134 13.05 8.58 7.77
CA ASP A 134 13.05 9.00 6.39
C ASP A 134 14.02 8.13 5.61
N VAL A 135 13.57 7.59 4.50
CA VAL A 135 14.43 6.88 3.56
C VAL A 135 14.96 7.92 2.58
N PRO A 136 16.28 8.23 2.60
CA PRO A 136 16.86 9.15 1.65
C PRO A 136 16.53 8.71 0.22
N GLU A 137 16.20 9.69 -0.64
CA GLU A 137 15.90 9.49 -2.05
C GLU A 137 14.54 8.79 -2.34
N PHE A 138 13.79 8.37 -1.33
CA PHE A 138 12.45 7.82 -1.54
C PHE A 138 11.41 8.93 -1.66
N ASN A 139 10.80 9.04 -2.84
CA ASN A 139 9.73 10.00 -3.08
C ASN A 139 8.36 9.33 -2.88
N TYR A 140 7.71 9.60 -1.75
CA TYR A 140 6.38 9.05 -1.43
C TYR A 140 5.27 9.50 -2.39
N LEU A 141 5.46 10.62 -3.09
CA LEU A 141 4.48 11.17 -4.03
C LEU A 141 4.66 10.60 -5.43
N SER A 142 5.84 10.09 -5.73
CA SER A 142 6.18 9.48 -7.02
C SER A 142 7.14 8.30 -6.79
N PRO A 143 6.65 7.23 -6.15
CA PRO A 143 7.49 6.08 -5.84
C PRO A 143 7.96 5.41 -7.13
N THR A 144 9.24 5.10 -7.17
CA THR A 144 9.81 4.25 -8.22
C THR A 144 9.88 2.81 -7.74
N ARG A 145 9.63 1.87 -8.63
CA ARG A 145 9.78 0.46 -8.30
C ARG A 145 11.27 0.17 -8.05
N ARG A 146 11.56 -0.45 -6.92
CA ARG A 146 12.92 -0.91 -6.61
C ARG A 146 13.33 -2.02 -7.59
N GLU A 147 14.54 -1.94 -8.09
CA GLU A 147 15.14 -3.02 -8.88
C GLU A 147 15.37 -4.24 -7.98
N THR A 148 14.92 -5.40 -8.44
CA THR A 148 15.10 -6.67 -7.75
C THR A 148 15.54 -7.73 -8.75
N ALA A 149 16.24 -8.76 -8.30
CA ALA A 149 16.52 -9.93 -9.11
C ALA A 149 15.24 -10.73 -9.38
N ALA A 150 15.13 -11.30 -10.57
CA ALA A 150 14.05 -12.22 -10.90
C ALA A 150 14.37 -13.61 -10.36
N VAL A 151 13.42 -14.21 -9.64
CA VAL A 151 13.46 -15.61 -9.21
C VAL A 151 12.18 -16.27 -9.72
N HIS A 152 12.27 -17.10 -10.74
CA HIS A 152 11.11 -17.60 -11.48
C HIS A 152 10.22 -16.45 -11.98
N ASN A 153 8.94 -16.44 -11.58
CA ASN A 153 7.98 -15.37 -11.90
C ASN A 153 7.89 -14.27 -10.83
N ILE A 154 8.83 -14.20 -9.89
CA ILE A 154 8.85 -13.25 -8.77
C ILE A 154 10.00 -12.27 -8.94
N GLY A 155 9.77 -10.99 -8.71
CA GLY A 155 10.80 -9.95 -8.82
C GLY A 155 11.16 -9.57 -10.26
N GLY A 156 12.23 -8.80 -10.45
CA GLY A 156 12.61 -8.26 -11.75
C GLY A 156 11.48 -7.45 -12.38
N ASP A 157 11.22 -7.66 -13.66
CA ASP A 157 10.14 -7.02 -14.41
C ASP A 157 8.80 -7.78 -14.33
N ASN A 158 8.74 -8.86 -13.56
CA ASN A 158 7.52 -9.63 -13.39
C ASN A 158 6.45 -8.82 -12.64
N LEU A 159 5.18 -9.15 -12.89
CA LEU A 159 4.07 -8.63 -12.10
C LEU A 159 4.15 -9.16 -10.66
N PRO A 160 3.63 -8.42 -9.66
CA PRO A 160 3.51 -8.92 -8.31
C PRO A 160 2.69 -10.22 -8.26
N VAL A 161 3.18 -11.21 -7.51
CA VAL A 161 2.46 -12.47 -7.27
C VAL A 161 1.68 -12.42 -5.98
N VAL A 162 0.59 -13.18 -5.91
CA VAL A 162 -0.24 -13.34 -4.72
C VAL A 162 0.05 -14.67 -4.07
N ILE A 163 0.45 -14.66 -2.80
CA ILE A 163 0.64 -15.85 -1.98
C ILE A 163 -0.47 -15.90 -0.93
N ALA A 164 -1.33 -16.93 -0.98
CA ALA A 164 -2.38 -17.14 0.02
C ALA A 164 -1.94 -18.21 1.02
N ALA A 165 -2.21 -18.01 2.32
CA ALA A 165 -2.01 -19.04 3.33
C ALA A 165 -3.30 -19.87 3.52
N ARG A 166 -3.18 -21.19 3.44
CA ARG A 166 -4.26 -22.17 3.62
C ARG A 166 -3.78 -23.34 4.50
N LEU A 167 -3.56 -23.03 5.76
CA LEU A 167 -3.06 -24.02 6.74
C LEU A 167 -4.11 -25.04 7.17
N ASP A 168 -5.37 -24.73 6.94
CA ASP A 168 -6.53 -25.61 7.18
C ASP A 168 -6.77 -26.61 6.06
N GLY A 169 -6.08 -26.45 4.92
CA GLY A 169 -6.21 -27.31 3.75
C GLY A 169 -7.42 -27.01 2.88
N ASP A 170 -8.13 -25.94 3.16
CA ASP A 170 -9.23 -25.47 2.29
C ASP A 170 -8.68 -24.94 0.96
N MET A 171 -9.09 -25.58 -0.13
CA MET A 171 -8.68 -25.27 -1.51
C MET A 171 -9.82 -24.66 -2.32
N ASP A 172 -10.91 -24.24 -1.67
CA ASP A 172 -12.00 -23.58 -2.35
C ASP A 172 -11.66 -22.08 -2.57
N PHE A 173 -11.46 -21.71 -3.82
CA PHE A 173 -11.16 -20.35 -4.23
C PHE A 173 -12.25 -19.85 -5.18
N ASN A 174 -12.61 -18.58 -5.02
CA ASN A 174 -13.38 -17.91 -6.07
C ASN A 174 -12.58 -17.93 -7.37
N PRO A 175 -13.11 -18.48 -8.48
CA PRO A 175 -12.39 -18.59 -9.76
C PRO A 175 -11.87 -17.26 -10.32
N GLN A 176 -12.43 -16.14 -9.87
CA GLN A 176 -11.98 -14.80 -10.27
C GLN A 176 -10.76 -14.29 -9.48
N PHE A 177 -10.43 -14.93 -8.35
CA PHE A 177 -9.38 -14.47 -7.43
C PHE A 177 -8.48 -15.64 -6.99
N VAL A 178 -7.92 -16.34 -7.97
CA VAL A 178 -7.00 -17.45 -7.73
C VAL A 178 -5.61 -16.89 -7.45
N PRO A 179 -4.96 -17.24 -6.32
CA PRO A 179 -3.59 -16.83 -6.04
C PRO A 179 -2.58 -17.56 -6.94
N ASP A 180 -1.40 -16.99 -7.13
CA ASP A 180 -0.31 -17.62 -7.87
C ASP A 180 0.32 -18.76 -7.05
N TYR A 181 0.43 -18.57 -5.74
CA TYR A 181 1.01 -19.52 -4.79
C TYR A 181 0.09 -19.72 -3.61
N ILE A 182 0.13 -20.93 -3.05
CA ILE A 182 -0.56 -21.29 -1.82
C ILE A 182 0.42 -21.85 -0.80
N TYR A 183 0.48 -21.26 0.38
CA TYR A 183 1.25 -21.79 1.49
C TYR A 183 0.36 -22.68 2.38
N THR A 184 0.69 -23.96 2.46
CA THR A 184 -0.09 -24.99 3.17
C THR A 184 0.65 -25.57 4.39
N GLY A 185 1.82 -25.01 4.74
CA GLY A 185 2.61 -25.51 5.86
C GLY A 185 3.06 -26.94 5.64
N ARG A 186 2.66 -27.85 6.51
CA ARG A 186 3.04 -29.28 6.45
C ARG A 186 2.16 -30.13 5.54
N SER A 187 1.07 -29.57 5.01
CA SER A 187 0.11 -30.33 4.21
C SER A 187 0.48 -30.25 2.73
N ILE A 188 0.58 -31.41 2.06
CA ILE A 188 0.77 -31.44 0.60
C ILE A 188 -0.60 -31.66 -0.05
N PRO A 189 -1.09 -30.68 -0.83
CA PRO A 189 -2.37 -30.83 -1.52
C PRO A 189 -2.31 -31.97 -2.54
N LYS A 190 -3.36 -32.78 -2.58
CA LYS A 190 -3.47 -33.84 -3.57
C LYS A 190 -3.70 -33.34 -4.99
N GLN A 191 -4.30 -32.16 -5.11
CA GLN A 191 -4.62 -31.53 -6.36
C GLN A 191 -4.61 -30.01 -6.17
N LEU A 192 -4.03 -29.30 -7.11
CA LEU A 192 -4.02 -27.84 -7.17
C LEU A 192 -4.82 -27.39 -8.42
N PRO A 193 -5.49 -26.24 -8.37
CA PRO A 193 -6.01 -25.57 -9.56
C PRO A 193 -4.92 -25.36 -10.62
N GLU A 194 -5.32 -25.34 -11.88
CA GLU A 194 -4.39 -25.13 -12.99
C GLU A 194 -3.63 -23.80 -12.85
N GLY A 195 -2.32 -23.84 -13.01
CA GLY A 195 -1.44 -22.66 -12.89
C GLY A 195 -1.03 -22.29 -11.47
N MET A 196 -1.65 -22.88 -10.42
CA MET A 196 -1.32 -22.61 -9.04
C MET A 196 -0.12 -23.45 -8.59
N GLN A 197 0.74 -22.85 -7.77
CA GLN A 197 1.90 -23.51 -7.17
C GLN A 197 1.75 -23.58 -5.65
N CYS A 198 2.34 -24.61 -5.04
CA CYS A 198 2.28 -24.83 -3.61
C CYS A 198 3.60 -24.44 -2.94
N ILE A 199 3.50 -23.88 -1.73
CA ILE A 199 4.64 -23.64 -0.84
C ILE A 199 4.39 -24.48 0.41
N ILE A 200 5.34 -25.34 0.77
CA ILE A 200 5.28 -26.23 1.94
C ILE A 200 6.50 -26.05 2.83
N ASP A 201 6.41 -26.43 4.10
CA ASP A 201 7.54 -26.36 5.01
C ASP A 201 8.75 -27.12 4.46
N ALA A 202 9.94 -26.58 4.60
CA ALA A 202 11.16 -27.09 3.97
C ALA A 202 11.52 -28.51 4.40
N ASP A 203 11.26 -28.87 5.66
CA ASP A 203 11.47 -30.24 6.16
C ASP A 203 10.57 -31.25 5.43
N VAL A 204 9.29 -30.91 5.24
CA VAL A 204 8.34 -31.74 4.49
C VAL A 204 8.74 -31.85 3.03
N TRP A 205 9.14 -30.74 2.42
CA TRP A 205 9.60 -30.72 1.03
C TRP A 205 10.85 -31.63 0.85
N MET A 206 11.82 -31.54 1.75
CA MET A 206 13.06 -32.33 1.71
C MET A 206 12.81 -33.80 1.93
N GLU A 207 11.86 -34.19 2.80
CA GLU A 207 11.46 -35.58 2.99
C GLU A 207 10.88 -36.20 1.70
N HIS A 208 10.05 -35.42 0.96
CA HIS A 208 9.41 -35.90 -0.27
C HIS A 208 10.36 -35.94 -1.46
N SER A 209 11.24 -34.95 -1.57
CA SER A 209 12.17 -34.85 -2.69
C SER A 209 13.44 -35.68 -2.51
N ASN A 210 13.62 -36.33 -1.35
CA ASN A 210 14.92 -36.89 -0.94
C ASN A 210 16.08 -35.89 -1.13
N GLY A 211 15.75 -34.57 -1.10
CA GLY A 211 16.69 -33.47 -1.27
C GLY A 211 17.25 -33.28 -2.68
N ARG A 212 16.75 -34.00 -3.70
CA ARG A 212 17.37 -34.03 -5.04
C ARG A 212 16.48 -33.67 -6.21
N THR A 213 15.19 -33.85 -6.10
CA THR A 213 14.22 -33.57 -7.18
C THR A 213 13.10 -32.71 -6.65
N GLU A 214 12.72 -31.67 -7.41
CA GLU A 214 11.60 -30.80 -7.09
C GLU A 214 10.29 -31.62 -7.17
N PRO A 215 9.46 -31.67 -6.11
CA PRO A 215 8.10 -32.16 -6.25
C PRO A 215 7.34 -31.28 -7.26
N ASP A 216 6.53 -31.89 -8.10
CA ASP A 216 5.74 -31.16 -9.07
C ASP A 216 4.93 -30.04 -8.41
N ASN A 217 5.18 -28.79 -8.85
CA ASN A 217 4.47 -27.59 -8.38
C ASN A 217 4.54 -27.29 -6.86
N ALA A 218 5.57 -27.78 -6.14
CA ALA A 218 5.75 -27.49 -4.72
C ALA A 218 7.15 -26.94 -4.42
N TRP A 219 7.21 -25.87 -3.64
CA TRP A 219 8.42 -25.13 -3.28
C TRP A 219 8.65 -25.12 -1.77
N PRO A 220 9.91 -25.18 -1.30
CA PRO A 220 10.23 -25.21 0.11
C PRO A 220 10.14 -23.84 0.76
N ALA A 221 9.53 -23.77 1.94
CA ALA A 221 9.50 -22.62 2.83
C ALA A 221 10.40 -22.85 4.04
N PHE A 222 11.41 -22.04 4.18
CA PHE A 222 12.33 -21.99 5.32
C PHE A 222 11.86 -20.91 6.32
N LYS A 223 12.18 -21.11 7.58
CA LYS A 223 12.04 -20.10 8.65
C LYS A 223 13.40 -19.50 8.97
N GLY A 224 13.42 -18.36 9.67
CA GLY A 224 14.67 -17.66 9.96
C GLY A 224 15.75 -18.48 10.67
N ASP A 225 15.35 -19.40 11.53
CA ASP A 225 16.23 -20.36 12.24
C ASP A 225 16.78 -21.48 11.33
N GLN A 226 16.21 -21.64 10.15
CA GLN A 226 16.61 -22.64 9.16
C GLN A 226 17.56 -22.11 8.08
N LEU A 227 17.99 -20.86 8.17
CA LEU A 227 18.97 -20.24 7.25
C LEU A 227 20.19 -21.15 6.93
N PRO A 228 20.83 -21.83 7.89
CA PRO A 228 21.99 -22.69 7.62
C PRO A 228 21.69 -23.88 6.69
N PHE A 229 20.43 -24.26 6.55
CA PHE A 229 20.00 -25.40 5.74
C PHE A 229 19.68 -25.02 4.28
N LEU A 230 19.69 -23.75 3.92
CA LEU A 230 19.42 -23.30 2.54
C LEU A 230 20.29 -24.00 1.50
N SER A 231 21.60 -24.17 1.81
CA SER A 231 22.56 -24.80 0.91
C SER A 231 22.33 -26.31 0.73
N SER A 232 21.65 -26.96 1.67
CA SER A 232 21.35 -28.40 1.59
C SER A 232 20.14 -28.72 0.72
N CYS A 233 19.35 -27.72 0.35
CA CYS A 233 18.15 -27.85 -0.47
C CYS A 233 18.47 -27.49 -1.92
N GLY A 234 18.21 -28.41 -2.86
CA GLY A 234 18.48 -28.24 -4.29
C GLY A 234 17.38 -27.51 -5.07
N ALA A 235 16.33 -27.00 -4.43
CA ALA A 235 15.23 -26.30 -5.10
C ALA A 235 15.71 -25.02 -5.81
N SER A 236 15.20 -24.77 -7.02
CA SER A 236 15.52 -23.59 -7.83
C SER A 236 14.75 -22.32 -7.40
N LEU A 237 13.70 -22.49 -6.58
CA LEU A 237 12.98 -21.44 -5.89
C LEU A 237 12.79 -21.84 -4.43
N LYS A 238 13.14 -20.96 -3.52
CA LYS A 238 12.98 -21.15 -2.07
C LYS A 238 12.31 -19.93 -1.47
N PHE A 239 11.43 -20.13 -0.51
CA PHE A 239 10.85 -19.04 0.26
C PHE A 239 11.46 -19.00 1.65
N LEU A 240 11.82 -17.82 2.14
CA LEU A 240 12.30 -17.63 3.50
C LEU A 240 11.34 -16.71 4.26
N PHE A 241 10.61 -17.27 5.21
CA PHE A 241 9.76 -16.55 6.14
C PHE A 241 10.61 -16.04 7.30
N ILE A 242 10.78 -14.72 7.36
CA ILE A 242 11.65 -14.10 8.35
C ILE A 242 11.01 -12.82 8.89
N THR A 243 11.21 -12.56 10.18
CA THR A 243 10.83 -11.27 10.76
C THR A 243 11.89 -10.21 10.47
N TYR A 244 11.51 -8.93 10.52
CA TYR A 244 12.47 -7.84 10.36
C TYR A 244 13.68 -7.98 11.27
N MET A 245 13.47 -8.33 12.55
CA MET A 245 14.57 -8.54 13.51
C MET A 245 15.44 -9.74 13.19
N GLY A 246 14.95 -10.69 12.41
CA GLY A 246 15.72 -11.84 11.94
C GLY A 246 16.64 -11.52 10.76
N LEU A 247 16.41 -10.41 10.05
CA LEU A 247 17.27 -9.91 8.97
C LEU A 247 18.49 -9.16 9.54
N ASN A 248 19.31 -9.85 10.31
CA ASN A 248 20.56 -9.32 10.81
C ASN A 248 21.69 -9.44 9.76
N ASP A 249 22.86 -8.89 10.06
CA ASP A 249 24.00 -8.89 9.13
C ASP A 249 24.45 -10.30 8.70
N GLU A 250 24.31 -11.29 9.58
CA GLU A 250 24.64 -12.70 9.28
C GLU A 250 23.65 -13.29 8.28
N ALA A 251 22.35 -13.02 8.47
CA ALA A 251 21.30 -13.45 7.55
C ALA A 251 21.49 -12.80 6.17
N ILE A 252 21.77 -11.50 6.13
CA ILE A 252 22.03 -10.76 4.89
C ILE A 252 23.28 -11.30 4.18
N ALA A 253 24.34 -11.59 4.92
CA ALA A 253 25.55 -12.17 4.36
C ALA A 253 25.30 -13.57 3.76
N CYS A 254 24.52 -14.41 4.44
CA CYS A 254 24.14 -15.72 3.94
C CYS A 254 23.33 -15.62 2.65
N LEU A 255 22.31 -14.75 2.64
CA LEU A 255 21.39 -14.59 1.50
C LEU A 255 22.06 -14.11 0.22
N LYS A 256 23.19 -13.40 0.31
CA LYS A 256 23.98 -13.00 -0.87
C LYS A 256 24.47 -14.19 -1.71
N TYR A 257 24.57 -15.37 -1.11
CA TYR A 257 24.97 -16.60 -1.80
C TYR A 257 23.77 -17.45 -2.28
N HIS A 258 22.55 -16.99 -2.03
CA HIS A 258 21.31 -17.70 -2.34
C HIS A 258 20.37 -16.85 -3.20
N PRO A 259 20.71 -16.59 -4.47
CA PRO A 259 19.90 -15.76 -5.35
C PRO A 259 18.54 -16.39 -5.69
N GLU A 260 18.36 -17.68 -5.42
CA GLU A 260 17.13 -18.43 -5.60
C GLU A 260 16.12 -18.24 -4.46
N VAL A 261 16.46 -17.45 -3.43
CA VAL A 261 15.61 -17.25 -2.25
C VAL A 261 14.75 -16.00 -2.40
N VAL A 262 13.45 -16.19 -2.24
CA VAL A 262 12.45 -15.12 -2.09
C VAL A 262 12.18 -14.85 -0.62
N LEU A 263 12.41 -13.62 -0.18
CA LEU A 263 12.12 -13.22 1.20
C LEU A 263 10.63 -12.94 1.39
N VAL A 264 10.04 -13.56 2.41
CA VAL A 264 8.70 -13.25 2.90
C VAL A 264 8.83 -12.61 4.28
N SER A 265 8.85 -11.29 4.29
CA SER A 265 8.98 -10.54 5.54
C SER A 265 7.67 -10.57 6.33
N GLN A 266 7.77 -10.97 7.59
CA GLN A 266 6.64 -11.02 8.52
C GLN A 266 6.74 -9.89 9.54
N SER A 267 5.69 -9.08 9.62
CA SER A 267 5.53 -8.13 10.70
C SER A 267 4.14 -8.31 11.32
N ASN A 268 4.13 -8.87 12.51
CA ASN A 268 2.91 -9.26 13.21
C ASN A 268 2.50 -8.25 14.31
N HIS A 269 3.23 -7.13 14.45
CA HIS A 269 2.98 -6.20 15.53
C HIS A 269 2.63 -4.80 15.01
N PRO A 270 1.47 -4.24 15.37
CA PRO A 270 1.04 -2.92 14.90
C PRO A 270 2.02 -1.80 15.30
N ASN A 271 2.81 -1.99 16.35
CA ASN A 271 3.81 -1.00 16.80
C ASN A 271 5.11 -1.04 15.99
N ARG A 272 5.23 -1.91 14.98
CA ARG A 272 6.42 -2.06 14.13
C ARG A 272 6.22 -1.60 12.69
N LEU A 273 5.22 -0.75 12.46
CA LEU A 273 4.97 -0.17 11.13
C LEU A 273 6.15 0.64 10.60
N GLY A 274 6.94 1.27 11.49
CA GLY A 274 8.17 1.97 11.12
C GLY A 274 9.24 1.02 10.56
N GLU A 275 9.37 -0.17 11.15
CA GLU A 275 10.29 -1.21 10.68
C GLU A 275 9.88 -1.74 9.31
N GLN A 276 8.58 -1.92 9.07
CA GLN A 276 8.06 -2.33 7.75
C GLN A 276 8.33 -1.30 6.66
N ARG A 277 8.33 -0.02 7.00
CA ARG A 277 8.66 1.05 6.05
C ARG A 277 10.13 1.09 5.71
N ALA A 278 11.01 0.62 6.60
CA ALA A 278 12.45 0.58 6.39
C ALA A 278 12.90 -0.63 5.55
N LEU A 279 12.07 -1.66 5.44
CA LEU A 279 12.26 -2.80 4.53
C LEU A 279 11.89 -2.46 3.09
#